data_355183fb0b56436a48bcfa7b49c9e315
#
_entry.id   355183fb0b56436a48bcfa7b49c9e315
#
_cell.length_a   1.000
_cell.length_b   1.000
_cell.length_c   1.000
_cell.angle_alpha   90.00
_cell.angle_beta   90.00
_cell.angle_gamma   90.00
#
_symmetry.space_group_name_H-M   'P 1'
#
loop_
_entity.id
_entity.type
_entity.pdbx_description
1 polymer ?
#
loop_
_entity_poly.entity_id
_entity_poly.type
_entity_poly.pdbx_seq_one_letter_code
_entity_poly.pdbx_strand_id
1 'polypeptide(L)'
;MADDDKSISVGISHKGWLSAVGFSALIMLLVAVGATDFLGSLTFIILGAVFGAVGLFLWMFPGSRFFVLVFANSLAIYTSVYAFLRLANFEGSAPWAIAVGYLLPIFVFLVAVALKRSEIQHLSRDEELLRENLSGRKLIWIAPIFVIAASTFALPRLSLDAETLSLVLVGSMGLVAIFVAGVSRQISLFLIDTGLLFDQFFVRTGRLFRPAFAFLTLYSFIVIVFAMIFRIMDRLATEPAFFVEGVRTTISFSDSLYFSLITMSTVGYGDITPAAEAVRVVAAIEVIL
;
A
#
# COMPACT_ATOMS: atom_id res chain seq x y z
N MET A 1 30.25 -25.06 34.24
CA MET A 1 30.62 -24.21 33.11
C MET A 1 29.34 -24.03 32.34
N ALA A 2 28.58 -23.00 32.76
CA ALA A 2 27.28 -22.67 32.23
C ALA A 2 27.54 -21.73 31.06
N ASP A 3 27.18 -22.14 29.87
CA ASP A 3 27.36 -21.34 28.67
C ASP A 3 26.00 -20.75 28.22
N ASP A 4 26.11 -19.54 28.04
CA ASP A 4 25.29 -18.44 27.64
C ASP A 4 24.28 -18.77 26.50
N ASP A 5 23.09 -19.19 26.87
CA ASP A 5 21.92 -19.13 25.97
C ASP A 5 21.36 -17.69 25.99
N LYS A 6 22.09 -16.77 25.41
CA LYS A 6 21.59 -15.47 25.03
C LYS A 6 20.75 -15.62 23.77
N SER A 7 19.53 -16.10 23.93
CA SER A 7 18.46 -15.82 22.97
C SER A 7 18.40 -14.30 22.75
N ILE A 8 18.91 -13.86 21.60
CA ILE A 8 18.82 -12.47 21.15
C ILE A 8 17.35 -12.21 20.82
N SER A 9 16.54 -11.97 21.83
CA SER A 9 15.25 -11.34 21.68
C SER A 9 15.52 -9.86 21.34
N VAL A 10 15.76 -9.58 20.06
CA VAL A 10 15.81 -8.21 19.57
C VAL A 10 14.36 -7.68 19.55
N GLY A 11 13.90 -7.27 20.73
CA GLY A 11 12.61 -6.67 20.92
C GLY A 11 12.60 -5.29 20.28
N ILE A 12 11.84 -5.14 19.18
CA ILE A 12 11.44 -3.80 18.75
C ILE A 12 10.75 -3.13 19.93
N SER A 13 11.17 -1.90 20.22
CA SER A 13 10.56 -1.14 21.30
C SER A 13 9.05 -1.06 21.07
N HIS A 14 8.26 -1.13 22.12
CA HIS A 14 6.81 -0.97 22.06
C HIS A 14 6.37 0.24 21.24
N LYS A 15 7.16 1.32 21.25
CA LYS A 15 6.94 2.55 20.47
C LYS A 15 7.06 2.32 18.95
N GLY A 16 8.03 1.53 18.48
CA GLY A 16 8.19 1.25 17.05
C GLY A 16 7.05 0.39 16.49
N TRP A 17 6.58 -0.58 17.26
CA TRP A 17 5.44 -1.41 16.87
C TRP A 17 4.14 -0.60 16.80
N LEU A 18 3.86 0.25 17.80
CA LEU A 18 2.67 1.13 17.80
C LEU A 18 2.68 2.10 16.60
N SER A 19 3.86 2.63 16.24
CA SER A 19 4.00 3.49 15.05
C SER A 19 3.68 2.72 13.76
N ALA A 20 4.16 1.49 13.62
CA ALA A 20 3.89 0.65 12.44
C ALA A 20 2.40 0.26 12.35
N VAL A 21 1.76 -0.07 13.47
CA VAL A 21 0.32 -0.33 13.54
C VAL A 21 -0.48 0.92 13.16
N GLY A 22 -0.12 2.08 13.72
CA GLY A 22 -0.77 3.36 13.40
C GLY A 22 -0.65 3.71 11.91
N PHE A 23 0.52 3.51 11.30
CA PHE A 23 0.73 3.73 9.88
C PHE A 23 -0.08 2.76 9.00
N SER A 24 -0.11 1.47 9.35
CA SER A 24 -0.93 0.48 8.63
C SER A 24 -2.43 0.77 8.76
N ALA A 25 -2.89 1.20 9.95
CA ALA A 25 -4.28 1.61 10.16
C ALA A 25 -4.63 2.87 9.34
N LEU A 26 -3.72 3.84 9.24
CA LEU A 26 -3.90 5.03 8.41
C LEU A 26 -4.00 4.66 6.93
N ILE A 27 -3.10 3.82 6.41
CA ILE A 27 -3.15 3.33 5.01
C ILE A 27 -4.48 2.64 4.77
N MET A 28 -4.91 1.76 5.68
CA MET A 28 -6.17 1.04 5.54
C MET A 28 -7.38 1.98 5.52
N LEU A 29 -7.38 3.00 6.38
CA LEU A 29 -8.42 4.02 6.39
C LEU A 29 -8.46 4.77 5.05
N LEU A 30 -7.31 5.23 4.56
CA LEU A 30 -7.20 5.92 3.27
C LEU A 30 -7.69 5.04 2.11
N VAL A 31 -7.30 3.77 2.10
CA VAL A 31 -7.74 2.81 1.08
C VAL A 31 -9.25 2.58 1.16
N ALA A 32 -9.81 2.37 2.37
CA ALA A 32 -11.23 2.14 2.55
C ALA A 32 -12.07 3.36 2.11
N VAL A 33 -11.63 4.57 2.47
CA VAL A 33 -12.29 5.82 2.06
C VAL A 33 -12.16 6.06 0.56
N GLY A 34 -10.98 5.82 -0.02
CA GLY A 34 -10.74 5.99 -1.46
C GLY A 34 -11.40 4.94 -2.33
N ALA A 35 -11.69 3.76 -1.77
CA ALA A 35 -12.35 2.65 -2.49
C ALA A 35 -13.88 2.74 -2.50
N THR A 36 -14.47 3.68 -1.75
CA THR A 36 -15.93 3.80 -1.57
C THR A 36 -16.36 5.26 -1.69
N ASP A 37 -17.68 5.47 -1.80
CA ASP A 37 -18.26 6.80 -1.68
C ASP A 37 -18.10 7.26 -0.21
N PHE A 38 -17.29 8.26 -0.01
CA PHE A 38 -16.83 8.84 1.25
C PHE A 38 -17.80 8.60 2.44
N LEU A 39 -17.39 7.75 3.42
CA LEU A 39 -18.16 7.38 4.62
C LEU A 39 -19.51 6.69 4.37
N GLY A 40 -19.68 6.00 3.27
CA GLY A 40 -20.85 5.16 3.00
C GLY A 40 -20.88 3.86 3.83
N SER A 41 -22.01 3.14 3.78
CA SER A 41 -22.15 1.85 4.50
C SER A 41 -21.09 0.82 4.13
N LEU A 42 -20.63 0.81 2.87
CA LEU A 42 -19.54 -0.05 2.41
C LEU A 42 -18.20 0.25 3.09
N THR A 43 -17.89 1.52 3.38
CA THR A 43 -16.67 1.90 4.12
C THR A 43 -16.63 1.22 5.48
N PHE A 44 -17.75 1.26 6.21
CA PHE A 44 -17.85 0.62 7.54
C PHE A 44 -17.78 -0.91 7.44
N ILE A 45 -18.34 -1.53 6.41
CA ILE A 45 -18.24 -2.97 6.16
C ILE A 45 -16.78 -3.35 5.90
N ILE A 46 -16.06 -2.61 5.05
CA ILE A 46 -14.66 -2.84 4.74
C ILE A 46 -13.80 -2.70 6.00
N LEU A 47 -13.95 -1.60 6.74
CA LEU A 47 -13.19 -1.39 7.98
C LEU A 47 -13.50 -2.47 9.02
N GLY A 48 -14.77 -2.80 9.24
CA GLY A 48 -15.19 -3.86 10.16
C GLY A 48 -14.60 -5.22 9.78
N ALA A 49 -14.65 -5.58 8.49
CA ALA A 49 -14.09 -6.82 7.98
C ALA A 49 -12.57 -6.89 8.20
N VAL A 50 -11.87 -5.82 7.89
CA VAL A 50 -10.40 -5.76 8.02
C VAL A 50 -9.98 -5.81 9.49
N PHE A 51 -10.55 -4.97 10.36
CA PHE A 51 -10.23 -5.00 11.78
C PHE A 51 -10.64 -6.33 12.42
N GLY A 52 -11.78 -6.90 12.03
CA GLY A 52 -12.21 -8.23 12.47
C GLY A 52 -11.26 -9.33 12.01
N ALA A 53 -10.84 -9.33 10.76
CA ALA A 53 -9.89 -10.29 10.21
C ALA A 53 -8.52 -10.19 10.88
N VAL A 54 -8.01 -8.98 11.06
CA VAL A 54 -6.73 -8.71 11.75
C VAL A 54 -6.81 -9.14 13.21
N GLY A 55 -7.92 -8.83 13.91
CA GLY A 55 -8.14 -9.25 15.29
C GLY A 55 -8.21 -10.77 15.46
N LEU A 56 -8.95 -11.45 14.58
CA LEU A 56 -9.01 -12.91 14.55
C LEU A 56 -7.65 -13.55 14.26
N PHE A 57 -6.89 -12.94 13.37
CA PHE A 57 -5.54 -13.40 13.03
C PHE A 57 -4.55 -13.25 14.18
N LEU A 58 -4.62 -12.13 14.92
CA LEU A 58 -3.88 -11.92 16.19
C LEU A 58 -4.20 -12.99 17.22
N TRP A 59 -5.48 -13.35 17.34
CA TRP A 59 -5.92 -14.38 18.27
C TRP A 59 -5.43 -15.78 17.85
N MET A 60 -5.42 -16.08 16.57
CA MET A 60 -4.94 -17.36 16.04
C MET A 60 -3.42 -17.53 16.14
N PHE A 61 -2.64 -16.45 16.00
CA PHE A 61 -1.18 -16.48 15.98
C PHE A 61 -0.58 -15.48 16.98
N PRO A 62 -0.74 -15.71 18.29
CA PRO A 62 -0.17 -14.85 19.33
C PRO A 62 1.37 -14.90 19.26
N GLY A 63 2.00 -13.72 19.21
CA GLY A 63 3.47 -13.59 19.16
C GLY A 63 4.06 -13.14 17.82
N SER A 64 3.30 -13.20 16.74
CA SER A 64 3.76 -12.80 15.40
C SER A 64 3.37 -11.36 15.05
N ARG A 65 3.96 -10.37 15.73
CA ARG A 65 3.58 -8.94 15.58
C ARG A 65 3.74 -8.42 14.15
N PHE A 66 4.84 -8.78 13.46
CA PHE A 66 5.09 -8.34 12.08
C PHE A 66 4.21 -9.05 11.06
N PHE A 67 3.91 -10.32 11.28
CA PHE A 67 3.01 -11.08 10.44
C PHE A 67 1.63 -10.42 10.35
N VAL A 68 1.13 -9.89 11.46
CA VAL A 68 -0.15 -9.17 11.48
C VAL A 68 -0.10 -7.89 10.66
N LEU A 69 1.02 -7.16 10.70
CA LEU A 69 1.20 -5.96 9.86
C LEU A 69 1.22 -6.33 8.37
N VAL A 70 1.93 -7.39 7.99
CA VAL A 70 1.97 -7.87 6.61
C VAL A 70 0.58 -8.31 6.16
N PHE A 71 -0.17 -9.00 7.01
CA PHE A 71 -1.54 -9.40 6.72
C PHE A 71 -2.47 -8.20 6.54
N ALA A 72 -2.41 -7.20 7.43
CA ALA A 72 -3.18 -5.97 7.32
C ALA A 72 -2.87 -5.21 6.01
N ASN A 73 -1.59 -5.09 5.65
CA ASN A 73 -1.19 -4.45 4.40
C ASN A 73 -1.62 -5.27 3.16
N SER A 74 -1.62 -6.60 3.25
CA SER A 74 -2.14 -7.46 2.18
C SER A 74 -3.65 -7.29 1.99
N LEU A 75 -4.40 -7.09 3.08
CA LEU A 75 -5.82 -6.74 3.00
C LEU A 75 -6.05 -5.36 2.39
N ALA A 76 -5.16 -4.37 2.62
CA ALA A 76 -5.23 -3.07 1.96
C ALA A 76 -5.04 -3.21 0.44
N ILE A 77 -4.06 -4.02 0.01
CA ILE A 77 -3.84 -4.34 -1.41
C ILE A 77 -5.06 -5.03 -2.00
N TYR A 78 -5.60 -6.04 -1.31
CA TYR A 78 -6.83 -6.73 -1.74
C TYR A 78 -8.00 -5.76 -1.91
N THR A 79 -8.22 -4.86 -0.94
CA THR A 79 -9.28 -3.85 -0.98
C THR A 79 -9.11 -2.92 -2.19
N SER A 80 -7.88 -2.46 -2.45
CA SER A 80 -7.58 -1.59 -3.59
C SER A 80 -7.84 -2.28 -4.93
N VAL A 81 -7.39 -3.54 -5.08
CA VAL A 81 -7.61 -4.33 -6.30
C VAL A 81 -9.09 -4.63 -6.49
N TYR A 82 -9.80 -5.01 -5.41
CA TYR A 82 -11.23 -5.25 -5.46
C TYR A 82 -12.01 -4.00 -5.88
N ALA A 83 -11.70 -2.84 -5.27
CA ALA A 83 -12.34 -1.58 -5.62
C ALA A 83 -12.08 -1.20 -7.08
N PHE A 84 -10.85 -1.34 -7.55
CA PHE A 84 -10.49 -1.08 -8.95
C PHE A 84 -11.29 -1.98 -9.92
N LEU A 85 -11.31 -3.29 -9.68
CA LEU A 85 -12.03 -4.24 -10.55
C LEU A 85 -13.55 -4.01 -10.51
N ARG A 86 -14.08 -3.68 -9.33
CA ARG A 86 -15.50 -3.32 -9.17
C ARG A 86 -15.87 -2.09 -10.01
N LEU A 87 -15.10 -1.01 -9.88
CA LEU A 87 -15.36 0.23 -10.61
C LEU A 87 -15.18 0.05 -12.12
N ALA A 88 -14.17 -0.73 -12.54
CA ALA A 88 -13.88 -0.93 -13.96
C ALA A 88 -14.86 -1.88 -14.66
N ASN A 89 -15.35 -2.92 -13.97
CA ASN A 89 -16.01 -4.05 -14.64
C ASN A 89 -17.42 -4.38 -14.10
N PHE A 90 -17.77 -3.85 -12.91
CA PHE A 90 -19.02 -4.19 -12.21
C PHE A 90 -19.81 -2.94 -11.78
N GLU A 91 -19.68 -1.86 -12.54
CA GLU A 91 -20.47 -0.65 -12.31
C GLU A 91 -21.97 -0.96 -12.46
N GLY A 92 -22.78 -0.55 -11.47
CA GLY A 92 -24.23 -0.84 -11.43
C GLY A 92 -24.60 -2.14 -10.71
N SER A 93 -23.64 -2.94 -10.20
CA SER A 93 -23.96 -4.09 -9.36
C SER A 93 -24.67 -3.68 -8.06
N ALA A 94 -25.58 -4.54 -7.58
CA ALA A 94 -26.33 -4.28 -6.37
C ALA A 94 -25.42 -4.19 -5.12
N PRO A 95 -25.74 -3.32 -4.13
CA PRO A 95 -24.91 -3.12 -2.93
C PRO A 95 -24.66 -4.41 -2.13
N TRP A 96 -25.64 -5.31 -2.06
CA TRP A 96 -25.47 -6.60 -1.37
C TRP A 96 -24.41 -7.48 -2.06
N ALA A 97 -24.37 -7.50 -3.40
CA ALA A 97 -23.42 -8.30 -4.17
C ALA A 97 -21.99 -7.77 -4.00
N ILE A 98 -21.84 -6.44 -3.92
CA ILE A 98 -20.57 -5.78 -3.64
C ILE A 98 -20.08 -6.16 -2.24
N ALA A 99 -20.93 -6.12 -1.22
CA ALA A 99 -20.57 -6.49 0.14
C ALA A 99 -20.19 -7.99 0.25
N VAL A 100 -21.04 -8.87 -0.30
CA VAL A 100 -20.79 -10.33 -0.29
C VAL A 100 -19.53 -10.67 -1.08
N GLY A 101 -19.36 -10.11 -2.28
CA GLY A 101 -18.17 -10.34 -3.10
C GLY A 101 -16.90 -9.93 -2.39
N TYR A 102 -16.91 -8.81 -1.67
CA TYR A 102 -15.77 -8.36 -0.89
C TYR A 102 -15.44 -9.28 0.30
N LEU A 103 -16.45 -9.67 1.07
CA LEU A 103 -16.28 -10.44 2.30
C LEU A 103 -15.96 -11.91 2.07
N LEU A 104 -16.47 -12.50 0.99
CA LEU A 104 -16.43 -13.94 0.76
C LEU A 104 -15.00 -14.50 0.71
N PRO A 105 -14.04 -13.97 -0.08
CA PRO A 105 -12.67 -14.47 -0.08
C PRO A 105 -11.96 -14.32 1.26
N ILE A 106 -12.21 -13.21 1.98
CA ILE A 106 -11.62 -12.96 3.31
C ILE A 106 -12.12 -14.00 4.30
N PHE A 107 -13.43 -14.21 4.36
CA PHE A 107 -14.04 -15.17 5.27
C PHE A 107 -13.55 -16.60 5.00
N VAL A 108 -13.56 -17.02 3.74
CA VAL A 108 -13.11 -18.37 3.34
C VAL A 108 -11.62 -18.55 3.63
N PHE A 109 -10.80 -17.53 3.40
CA PHE A 109 -9.38 -17.57 3.77
C PHE A 109 -9.19 -17.79 5.28
N LEU A 110 -9.87 -17.01 6.12
CA LEU A 110 -9.77 -17.12 7.58
C LEU A 110 -10.20 -18.50 8.08
N VAL A 111 -11.28 -19.05 7.54
CA VAL A 111 -11.74 -20.40 7.87
C VAL A 111 -10.70 -21.44 7.45
N ALA A 112 -10.18 -21.36 6.23
CA ALA A 112 -9.18 -22.29 5.73
C ALA A 112 -7.87 -22.25 6.52
N VAL A 113 -7.44 -21.05 6.96
CA VAL A 113 -6.27 -20.87 7.84
C VAL A 113 -6.54 -21.42 9.23
N ALA A 114 -7.73 -21.19 9.78
CA ALA A 114 -8.11 -21.75 11.08
C ALA A 114 -8.07 -23.27 11.09
N LEU A 115 -8.58 -23.92 10.04
CA LEU A 115 -8.55 -25.38 9.88
C LEU A 115 -7.13 -25.95 9.74
N LYS A 116 -6.21 -25.19 9.13
CA LYS A 116 -4.81 -25.60 8.92
C LYS A 116 -3.84 -25.02 9.95
N ARG A 117 -4.34 -24.40 11.02
CA ARG A 117 -3.55 -23.64 11.99
C ARG A 117 -2.37 -24.43 12.58
N SER A 118 -2.59 -25.69 13.00
CA SER A 118 -1.55 -26.53 13.60
C SER A 118 -0.41 -26.83 12.63
N GLU A 119 -0.74 -27.11 11.37
CA GLU A 119 0.23 -27.36 10.31
C GLU A 119 1.07 -26.09 10.01
N ILE A 120 0.40 -24.94 9.87
CA ILE A 120 1.06 -23.66 9.64
C ILE A 120 2.00 -23.30 10.79
N GLN A 121 1.55 -23.49 12.04
CA GLN A 121 2.38 -23.25 13.22
C GLN A 121 3.60 -24.16 13.30
N HIS A 122 3.48 -25.42 12.91
CA HIS A 122 4.59 -26.37 12.88
C HIS A 122 5.64 -25.94 11.85
N LEU A 123 5.21 -25.63 10.63
CA LEU A 123 6.10 -25.21 9.53
C LEU A 123 6.77 -23.85 9.78
N SER A 124 6.09 -22.94 10.49
CA SER A 124 6.63 -21.63 10.80
C SER A 124 7.73 -21.63 11.85
N ARG A 125 7.89 -22.70 12.61
CA ARG A 125 8.95 -22.85 13.64
C ARG A 125 10.28 -23.30 13.07
N ASP A 126 10.28 -23.89 11.88
CA ASP A 126 11.46 -24.42 11.21
C ASP A 126 11.76 -23.55 9.98
N GLU A 127 12.84 -22.77 10.08
CA GLU A 127 13.24 -21.80 9.05
C GLU A 127 13.64 -22.51 7.73
N GLU A 128 14.19 -23.71 7.83
CA GLU A 128 14.64 -24.50 6.68
C GLU A 128 13.42 -25.05 5.91
N LEU A 129 12.44 -25.61 6.63
CA LEU A 129 11.17 -26.07 6.07
C LEU A 129 10.36 -24.91 5.46
N LEU A 130 10.40 -23.73 6.09
CA LEU A 130 9.73 -22.53 5.57
C LEU A 130 10.32 -22.12 4.22
N ARG A 131 11.64 -22.02 4.12
CA ARG A 131 12.35 -21.65 2.88
C ARG A 131 12.18 -22.69 1.77
N GLU A 132 12.23 -23.97 2.09
CA GLU A 132 12.01 -25.05 1.11
C GLU A 132 10.59 -24.99 0.52
N ASN A 133 9.58 -24.70 1.36
CA ASN A 133 8.19 -24.57 0.93
C ASN A 133 7.93 -23.30 0.10
N LEU A 134 8.78 -22.25 0.19
CA LEU A 134 8.64 -20.98 -0.53
C LEU A 134 9.54 -20.87 -1.78
N SER A 135 10.32 -21.91 -2.12
CA SER A 135 11.20 -21.93 -3.28
C SER A 135 10.48 -21.44 -4.56
N GLY A 136 11.11 -20.50 -5.28
CA GLY A 136 10.56 -19.57 -6.26
C GLY A 136 9.68 -20.08 -7.43
N ARG A 137 9.60 -21.39 -7.63
CA ARG A 137 8.68 -21.98 -8.63
C ARG A 137 7.21 -22.02 -8.15
N LYS A 138 6.95 -21.68 -6.89
CA LYS A 138 5.65 -21.86 -6.24
C LYS A 138 4.75 -20.63 -6.27
N LEU A 139 5.20 -19.49 -6.79
CA LEU A 139 4.35 -18.29 -7.00
C LEU A 139 3.37 -18.43 -8.18
N ILE A 140 3.49 -19.49 -8.96
CA ILE A 140 2.55 -19.85 -10.05
C ILE A 140 1.09 -20.00 -9.53
N TRP A 141 0.91 -20.27 -8.24
CA TRP A 141 -0.41 -20.34 -7.64
C TRP A 141 -1.18 -18.99 -7.64
N ILE A 142 -0.52 -17.86 -7.88
CA ILE A 142 -1.20 -16.56 -8.03
C ILE A 142 -1.83 -16.41 -9.43
N ALA A 143 -1.30 -17.08 -10.44
CA ALA A 143 -1.72 -16.92 -11.83
C ALA A 143 -3.24 -17.08 -12.07
N PRO A 144 -3.96 -18.07 -11.49
CA PRO A 144 -5.40 -18.19 -11.67
C PRO A 144 -6.20 -16.97 -11.20
N ILE A 145 -5.76 -16.29 -10.16
CA ILE A 145 -6.41 -15.04 -9.67
C ILE A 145 -6.32 -13.96 -10.75
N PHE A 146 -5.14 -13.81 -11.37
CA PHE A 146 -4.96 -12.85 -12.47
C PHE A 146 -5.79 -13.22 -13.70
N VAL A 147 -5.94 -14.50 -14.01
CA VAL A 147 -6.78 -14.96 -15.13
C VAL A 147 -8.24 -14.63 -14.87
N ILE A 148 -8.75 -14.89 -13.65
CA ILE A 148 -10.11 -14.53 -13.25
C ILE A 148 -10.30 -13.01 -13.35
N ALA A 149 -9.38 -12.22 -12.77
CA ALA A 149 -9.45 -10.77 -12.82
C ALA A 149 -9.42 -10.25 -14.27
N ALA A 150 -8.52 -10.75 -15.11
CA ALA A 150 -8.42 -10.36 -16.51
C ALA A 150 -9.69 -10.71 -17.32
N SER A 151 -10.32 -11.85 -17.04
CA SER A 151 -11.55 -12.24 -17.73
C SER A 151 -12.72 -11.27 -17.47
N THR A 152 -12.74 -10.60 -16.30
CA THR A 152 -13.80 -9.64 -15.95
C THR A 152 -13.76 -8.39 -16.82
N PHE A 153 -12.64 -8.04 -17.46
CA PHE A 153 -12.56 -6.89 -18.37
C PHE A 153 -13.34 -7.07 -19.68
N ALA A 154 -13.84 -8.27 -19.95
CA ALA A 154 -14.76 -8.50 -21.06
C ALA A 154 -16.21 -8.11 -20.72
N LEU A 155 -16.59 -8.03 -19.44
CA LEU A 155 -17.96 -7.82 -18.97
C LEU A 155 -18.60 -6.50 -19.43
N PRO A 156 -17.91 -5.35 -19.42
CA PRO A 156 -18.51 -4.08 -19.85
C PRO A 156 -18.99 -4.12 -21.32
N ARG A 157 -18.40 -5.01 -22.15
CA ARG A 157 -18.79 -5.18 -23.57
C ARG A 157 -20.06 -5.99 -23.75
N LEU A 158 -20.50 -6.72 -22.71
CA LEU A 158 -21.66 -7.62 -22.80
C LEU A 158 -22.99 -6.93 -22.44
N SER A 159 -22.94 -5.66 -21.99
CA SER A 159 -24.14 -4.87 -21.62
C SER A 159 -25.12 -5.63 -20.72
N LEU A 160 -24.61 -6.29 -19.68
CA LEU A 160 -25.38 -7.10 -18.75
C LEU A 160 -26.27 -6.21 -17.88
N ASP A 161 -27.45 -6.71 -17.52
CA ASP A 161 -28.32 -6.07 -16.53
C ASP A 161 -27.71 -6.15 -15.11
N ALA A 162 -28.17 -5.27 -14.21
CA ALA A 162 -27.62 -5.13 -12.87
C ALA A 162 -27.72 -6.43 -12.03
N GLU A 163 -28.76 -7.22 -12.25
CA GLU A 163 -28.94 -8.49 -11.51
C GLU A 163 -27.92 -9.54 -11.98
N THR A 164 -27.84 -9.75 -13.29
CA THR A 164 -26.84 -10.67 -13.88
C THR A 164 -25.41 -10.24 -13.52
N LEU A 165 -25.11 -8.94 -13.60
CA LEU A 165 -23.80 -8.41 -13.25
C LEU A 165 -23.46 -8.67 -11.77
N SER A 166 -24.44 -8.54 -10.87
CA SER A 166 -24.30 -8.86 -9.45
C SER A 166 -24.02 -10.34 -9.20
N LEU A 167 -24.71 -11.23 -9.91
CA LEU A 167 -24.47 -12.67 -9.82
C LEU A 167 -23.08 -13.06 -10.36
N VAL A 168 -22.66 -12.46 -11.46
CA VAL A 168 -21.31 -12.67 -12.03
C VAL A 168 -20.23 -12.16 -11.06
N LEU A 169 -20.46 -11.02 -10.38
CA LEU A 169 -19.52 -10.53 -9.36
C LEU A 169 -19.37 -11.56 -8.22
N VAL A 170 -20.48 -11.99 -7.63
CA VAL A 170 -20.45 -12.98 -6.53
C VAL A 170 -19.87 -14.30 -7.00
N GLY A 171 -20.22 -14.76 -8.21
CA GLY A 171 -19.68 -15.99 -8.81
C GLY A 171 -18.17 -15.95 -9.02
N SER A 172 -17.65 -14.84 -9.59
CA SER A 172 -16.21 -14.66 -9.80
C SER A 172 -15.45 -14.58 -8.49
N MET A 173 -15.99 -13.86 -7.48
CA MET A 173 -15.39 -13.80 -6.15
C MET A 173 -15.52 -15.13 -5.39
N GLY A 174 -16.56 -15.93 -5.67
CA GLY A 174 -16.70 -17.31 -5.21
C GLY A 174 -15.58 -18.21 -5.75
N LEU A 175 -15.27 -18.11 -7.04
CA LEU A 175 -14.14 -18.83 -7.64
C LEU A 175 -12.80 -18.41 -7.01
N VAL A 176 -12.59 -17.11 -6.80
CA VAL A 176 -11.42 -16.60 -6.06
C VAL A 176 -11.36 -17.17 -4.65
N ALA A 177 -12.50 -17.21 -3.94
CA ALA A 177 -12.58 -17.76 -2.57
C ALA A 177 -12.21 -19.24 -2.52
N ILE A 178 -12.72 -20.06 -3.44
CA ILE A 178 -12.38 -21.50 -3.54
C ILE A 178 -10.89 -21.66 -3.79
N PHE A 179 -10.34 -20.86 -4.70
CA PHE A 179 -8.92 -20.91 -5.02
C PHE A 179 -8.07 -20.50 -3.81
N VAL A 180 -8.42 -19.40 -3.13
CA VAL A 180 -7.75 -18.92 -1.93
C VAL A 180 -7.80 -19.95 -0.79
N ALA A 181 -8.91 -20.69 -0.63
CA ALA A 181 -8.99 -21.79 0.32
C ALA A 181 -7.98 -22.91 0.02
N GLY A 182 -7.83 -23.24 -1.27
CA GLY A 182 -6.85 -24.25 -1.73
C GLY A 182 -5.41 -23.87 -1.40
N VAL A 183 -5.05 -22.60 -1.63
CA VAL A 183 -3.68 -22.08 -1.45
C VAL A 183 -3.47 -21.35 -0.12
N SER A 184 -4.43 -21.41 0.82
CA SER A 184 -4.40 -20.69 2.10
C SER A 184 -3.14 -20.96 2.93
N ARG A 185 -2.63 -22.19 2.89
CA ARG A 185 -1.37 -22.58 3.53
C ARG A 185 -0.18 -21.82 2.93
N GLN A 186 -0.06 -21.80 1.61
CA GLN A 186 1.02 -21.12 0.89
C GLN A 186 0.99 -19.61 1.15
N ILE A 187 -0.21 -19.02 1.11
CA ILE A 187 -0.40 -17.60 1.45
C ILE A 187 0.08 -17.33 2.88
N SER A 188 -0.34 -18.15 3.85
CA SER A 188 0.03 -17.96 5.25
C SER A 188 1.53 -18.09 5.47
N LEU A 189 2.19 -19.09 4.88
CA LEU A 189 3.64 -19.26 4.98
C LEU A 189 4.37 -18.08 4.32
N PHE A 190 3.91 -17.60 3.18
CA PHE A 190 4.47 -16.42 2.52
C PHE A 190 4.33 -15.16 3.38
N LEU A 191 3.19 -14.96 4.04
CA LEU A 191 2.97 -13.82 4.93
C LEU A 191 3.87 -13.90 6.17
N ILE A 192 4.10 -15.10 6.72
CA ILE A 192 5.00 -15.33 7.86
C ILE A 192 6.44 -15.02 7.46
N ASP A 193 6.93 -15.57 6.34
CA ASP A 193 8.27 -15.32 5.83
C ASP A 193 8.49 -13.82 5.55
N THR A 194 7.54 -13.18 4.90
CA THR A 194 7.57 -11.73 4.68
C THR A 194 7.63 -10.97 6.00
N GLY A 195 6.89 -11.38 7.02
CA GLY A 195 6.93 -10.79 8.36
C GLY A 195 8.31 -10.92 9.02
N LEU A 196 8.96 -12.07 8.88
CA LEU A 196 10.33 -12.29 9.36
C LEU A 196 11.36 -11.43 8.62
N LEU A 197 11.21 -11.30 7.30
CA LEU A 197 12.06 -10.41 6.50
C LEU A 197 11.90 -8.95 6.92
N PHE A 198 10.69 -8.49 7.20
CA PHE A 198 10.44 -7.15 7.71
C PHE A 198 11.10 -6.94 9.09
N ASP A 199 11.01 -7.92 9.99
CA ASP A 199 11.68 -7.86 11.29
C ASP A 199 13.21 -7.69 11.14
N GLN A 200 13.83 -8.53 10.32
CA GLN A 200 15.25 -8.44 10.01
C GLN A 200 15.64 -7.11 9.35
N PHE A 201 14.80 -6.62 8.45
CA PHE A 201 14.99 -5.34 7.78
C PHE A 201 14.98 -4.18 8.78
N PHE A 202 13.97 -4.10 9.64
CA PHE A 202 13.86 -3.02 10.63
C PHE A 202 15.02 -3.05 11.65
N VAL A 203 15.44 -4.24 12.07
CA VAL A 203 16.60 -4.39 12.97
C VAL A 203 17.88 -3.88 12.31
N ARG A 204 18.12 -4.26 11.05
CA ARG A 204 19.33 -3.86 10.32
C ARG A 204 19.30 -2.40 9.89
N THR A 205 18.12 -1.92 9.48
CA THR A 205 17.92 -0.59 8.88
C THR A 205 17.80 0.51 9.94
N GLY A 206 17.58 0.16 11.20
CA GLY A 206 17.48 1.15 12.29
C GLY A 206 18.70 2.10 12.39
N ARG A 207 19.88 1.65 11.94
CA ARG A 207 21.08 2.50 11.83
C ARG A 207 21.06 3.44 10.63
N LEU A 208 20.28 3.15 9.58
CA LEU A 208 20.15 3.96 8.37
C LEU A 208 19.08 5.04 8.52
N PHE A 209 18.14 4.90 9.45
CA PHE A 209 17.08 5.90 9.64
C PHE A 209 17.63 7.27 10.04
N ARG A 210 18.66 7.33 10.88
CA ARG A 210 19.26 8.60 11.31
C ARG A 210 19.83 9.40 10.14
N PRO A 211 20.74 8.84 9.32
CA PRO A 211 21.27 9.57 8.16
C PRO A 211 20.21 9.82 7.10
N ALA A 212 19.25 8.91 6.85
CA ALA A 212 18.15 9.14 5.93
C ALA A 212 17.24 10.28 6.38
N PHE A 213 16.93 10.35 7.69
CA PHE A 213 16.14 11.44 8.23
C PHE A 213 16.89 12.78 8.15
N ALA A 214 18.19 12.80 8.45
CA ALA A 214 19.03 13.99 8.28
C ALA A 214 19.07 14.47 6.84
N PHE A 215 19.22 13.52 5.88
CA PHE A 215 19.18 13.83 4.46
C PHE A 215 17.81 14.40 4.04
N LEU A 216 16.69 13.77 4.42
CA LEU A 216 15.35 14.27 4.10
C LEU A 216 15.09 15.66 4.70
N THR A 217 15.60 15.91 5.92
CA THR A 217 15.46 17.21 6.57
C THR A 217 16.24 18.29 5.78
N LEU A 218 17.49 17.99 5.40
CA LEU A 218 18.31 18.90 4.59
C LEU A 218 17.68 19.13 3.22
N TYR A 219 17.23 18.07 2.56
CA TYR A 219 16.53 18.15 1.27
C TYR A 219 15.29 19.04 1.35
N SER A 220 14.42 18.81 2.34
CA SER A 220 13.22 19.63 2.54
C SER A 220 13.56 21.08 2.84
N PHE A 221 14.62 21.34 3.59
CA PHE A 221 15.10 22.69 3.87
C PHE A 221 15.55 23.40 2.59
N ILE A 222 16.33 22.73 1.74
CA ILE A 222 16.78 23.27 0.44
C ILE A 222 15.57 23.62 -0.44
N VAL A 223 14.62 22.68 -0.59
CA VAL A 223 13.40 22.90 -1.37
C VAL A 223 12.62 24.14 -0.86
N ILE A 224 12.45 24.30 0.44
CA ILE A 224 11.76 25.47 1.02
C ILE A 224 12.54 26.76 0.73
N VAL A 225 13.85 26.74 0.87
CA VAL A 225 14.71 27.92 0.61
C VAL A 225 14.60 28.34 -0.85
N PHE A 226 14.71 27.42 -1.79
CA PHE A 226 14.57 27.74 -3.22
C PHE A 226 13.14 28.17 -3.58
N ALA A 227 12.11 27.56 -3.00
CA ALA A 227 10.74 28.01 -3.17
C ALA A 227 10.55 29.48 -2.73
N MET A 228 11.17 29.88 -1.62
CA MET A 228 11.15 31.28 -1.18
C MET A 228 11.91 32.18 -2.14
N ILE A 229 13.08 31.76 -2.63
CA ILE A 229 13.87 32.53 -3.60
C ILE A 229 13.03 32.72 -4.88
N PHE A 230 12.44 31.70 -5.45
CA PHE A 230 11.58 31.77 -6.62
C PHE A 230 10.40 32.74 -6.41
N ARG A 231 9.74 32.63 -5.25
CA ARG A 231 8.64 33.53 -4.90
C ARG A 231 9.06 34.98 -4.77
N ILE A 232 10.25 35.24 -4.21
CA ILE A 232 10.80 36.59 -4.07
C ILE A 232 11.18 37.14 -5.47
N MET A 233 11.82 36.31 -6.29
CA MET A 233 12.19 36.72 -7.66
C MET A 233 10.96 37.09 -8.48
N ASP A 234 9.88 36.27 -8.40
CA ASP A 234 8.64 36.56 -9.09
C ASP A 234 7.98 37.88 -8.62
N ARG A 235 7.99 38.15 -7.29
CA ARG A 235 7.43 39.38 -6.71
C ARG A 235 8.22 40.64 -7.05
N LEU A 236 9.52 40.52 -7.18
CA LEU A 236 10.39 41.67 -7.49
C LEU A 236 10.55 41.94 -8.99
N ALA A 237 10.12 41.00 -9.81
CA ALA A 237 10.18 41.16 -11.26
C ALA A 237 9.12 42.17 -11.74
N THR A 238 9.47 42.94 -12.75
CA THR A 238 8.57 43.89 -13.41
C THR A 238 7.46 43.20 -14.21
N GLU A 239 7.72 41.98 -14.68
CA GLU A 239 6.77 41.11 -15.34
C GLU A 239 6.79 39.71 -14.65
N PRO A 240 5.70 38.95 -14.67
CA PRO A 240 5.68 37.60 -14.07
C PRO A 240 6.87 36.78 -14.55
N ALA A 241 7.58 36.18 -13.62
CA ALA A 241 8.82 35.44 -13.87
C ALA A 241 8.61 33.97 -14.30
N PHE A 242 7.36 33.49 -14.33
CA PHE A 242 7.00 32.13 -14.66
C PHE A 242 5.91 32.02 -15.71
N PHE A 243 5.87 30.88 -16.40
CA PHE A 243 4.71 30.40 -17.14
C PHE A 243 4.03 29.29 -16.33
N VAL A 244 2.70 29.34 -16.20
CA VAL A 244 1.85 28.30 -15.66
C VAL A 244 0.90 27.87 -16.77
N GLU A 245 0.94 26.59 -17.16
CA GLU A 245 0.18 26.07 -18.30
C GLU A 245 0.34 26.88 -19.58
N GLY A 246 1.54 27.41 -19.82
CA GLY A 246 1.87 28.22 -20.97
C GLY A 246 1.45 29.71 -20.90
N VAL A 247 0.76 30.12 -19.82
CA VAL A 247 0.38 31.53 -19.60
C VAL A 247 1.36 32.18 -18.63
N ARG A 248 1.90 33.32 -19.02
CA ARG A 248 2.82 34.12 -18.18
C ARG A 248 2.04 34.72 -17.01
N THR A 249 2.29 34.23 -15.81
CA THR A 249 1.58 34.67 -14.60
C THR A 249 2.44 34.57 -13.34
N THR A 250 2.03 35.28 -12.30
CA THR A 250 2.69 35.19 -10.99
C THR A 250 2.33 33.88 -10.31
N ILE A 251 3.31 33.24 -9.67
CA ILE A 251 3.12 31.99 -8.94
C ILE A 251 2.81 32.22 -7.46
N SER A 252 1.99 31.37 -6.84
CA SER A 252 1.75 31.37 -5.41
C SER A 252 2.95 30.76 -4.64
N PHE A 253 2.92 30.78 -3.31
CA PHE A 253 3.92 30.06 -2.52
C PHE A 253 3.82 28.54 -2.74
N SER A 254 2.61 28.02 -2.85
CA SER A 254 2.38 26.59 -3.14
C SER A 254 2.95 26.19 -4.50
N ASP A 255 2.77 27.03 -5.53
CA ASP A 255 3.33 26.81 -6.87
C ASP A 255 4.86 26.88 -6.83
N SER A 256 5.42 27.82 -6.06
CA SER A 256 6.88 27.94 -5.89
C SER A 256 7.47 26.72 -5.19
N LEU A 257 6.77 26.19 -4.17
CA LEU A 257 7.17 24.99 -3.45
C LEU A 257 7.09 23.74 -4.34
N TYR A 258 6.01 23.64 -5.09
CA TYR A 258 5.83 22.58 -6.09
C TYR A 258 6.92 22.63 -7.15
N PHE A 259 7.18 23.82 -7.74
CA PHE A 259 8.21 24.01 -8.76
C PHE A 259 9.60 23.63 -8.25
N SER A 260 9.99 24.09 -7.05
CA SER A 260 11.25 23.71 -6.42
C SER A 260 11.34 22.20 -6.21
N LEU A 261 10.28 21.57 -5.68
CA LEU A 261 10.25 20.14 -5.44
C LEU A 261 10.44 19.30 -6.72
N ILE A 262 9.71 19.63 -7.80
CA ILE A 262 9.81 18.90 -9.07
C ILE A 262 11.14 19.18 -9.80
N THR A 263 11.73 20.36 -9.60
CA THR A 263 13.04 20.75 -10.14
C THR A 263 14.15 20.01 -9.41
N MET A 264 14.18 20.06 -8.08
CA MET A 264 15.17 19.37 -7.24
C MET A 264 15.12 17.84 -7.42
N SER A 265 13.91 17.27 -7.58
CA SER A 265 13.73 15.85 -7.87
C SER A 265 13.99 15.47 -9.34
N THR A 266 14.32 16.44 -10.19
CA THR A 266 14.56 16.25 -11.64
C THR A 266 13.37 15.68 -12.42
N VAL A 267 12.15 15.77 -11.89
CA VAL A 267 10.93 15.31 -12.55
C VAL A 267 10.51 16.26 -13.67
N GLY A 268 10.41 17.57 -13.38
CA GLY A 268 10.17 18.64 -14.35
C GLY A 268 8.97 18.41 -15.26
N TYR A 269 7.74 18.36 -14.73
CA TYR A 269 6.53 18.13 -15.54
C TYR A 269 6.32 19.19 -16.66
N GLY A 270 6.89 20.39 -16.51
CA GLY A 270 6.79 21.44 -17.52
C GLY A 270 5.49 22.25 -17.51
N ASP A 271 4.64 22.03 -16.55
CA ASP A 271 3.41 22.76 -16.26
C ASP A 271 3.70 24.15 -15.65
N ILE A 272 4.75 24.24 -14.83
CA ILE A 272 5.34 25.49 -14.36
C ILE A 272 6.77 25.58 -14.90
N THR A 273 7.07 26.65 -15.64
CA THR A 273 8.39 26.85 -16.25
C THR A 273 8.88 28.27 -16.05
N PRO A 274 10.21 28.51 -15.92
CA PRO A 274 10.77 29.84 -15.74
C PRO A 274 10.70 30.64 -17.02
N ALA A 275 10.07 31.83 -16.98
CA ALA A 275 10.05 32.81 -18.07
C ALA A 275 11.31 33.68 -18.06
N ALA A 276 11.76 34.09 -16.85
CA ALA A 276 12.92 34.98 -16.70
C ALA A 276 14.24 34.21 -16.71
N GLU A 277 15.27 34.74 -17.36
CA GLU A 277 16.60 34.12 -17.45
C GLU A 277 17.24 33.92 -16.07
N ALA A 278 17.10 34.89 -15.17
CA ALA A 278 17.62 34.81 -13.82
C ALA A 278 17.02 33.60 -13.03
N VAL A 279 15.73 33.31 -13.22
CA VAL A 279 15.07 32.14 -12.59
C VAL A 279 15.61 30.85 -13.16
N ARG A 280 15.89 30.78 -14.48
CA ARG A 280 16.53 29.60 -15.11
C ARG A 280 17.88 29.28 -14.50
N VAL A 281 18.69 30.34 -14.27
CA VAL A 281 20.02 30.18 -13.65
C VAL A 281 19.87 29.66 -12.22
N VAL A 282 18.95 30.20 -11.42
CA VAL A 282 18.72 29.76 -10.05
C VAL A 282 18.18 28.31 -10.02
N ALA A 283 17.29 27.93 -10.93
CA ALA A 283 16.80 26.55 -11.05
C ALA A 283 17.93 25.59 -11.44
N ALA A 284 18.86 25.99 -12.30
CA ALA A 284 20.02 25.17 -12.62
C ALA A 284 20.96 24.97 -11.40
N ILE A 285 21.12 26.00 -10.56
CA ILE A 285 21.90 25.92 -9.32
C ILE A 285 21.22 24.96 -8.34
N GLU A 286 19.90 25.01 -8.20
CA GLU A 286 19.13 24.13 -7.35
C GLU A 286 19.36 22.65 -7.68
N VAL A 287 19.37 22.29 -8.96
CA VAL A 287 19.57 20.89 -9.42
C VAL A 287 20.98 20.38 -9.13
N ILE A 288 21.98 21.27 -9.04
CA ILE A 288 23.38 20.90 -8.81
C ILE A 288 23.68 20.67 -7.32
N LEU A 289 22.90 21.31 -6.43
CA LEU A 289 23.09 21.21 -4.98
C LEU A 289 22.53 19.90 -4.43
#